data_ae9274bd8694cd246394b72ca53b237e
#
_entry.id   ae9274bd8694cd246394b72ca53b237e
#
_cell.length_a   1.000
_cell.length_b   1.000
_cell.length_c   1.000
_cell.angle_alpha   90.00
_cell.angle_beta   90.00
_cell.angle_gamma   90.00
#
_symmetry.space_group_name_H-M   'P 1'
#
loop_
_entity.id
_entity.type
_entity.pdbx_description
1 polymer ?
#
loop_
_entity_poly.entity_id
_entity_poly.type
_entity_poly.pdbx_seq_one_letter_code
_entity_poly.pdbx_strand_id
1 'polypeptide(L)'
;EVFQKVGIEESRLDSFPHQFSGGMRQRVSIAMALALKPKLLIADEPTTSLDTKTSFEIMQEIIHLCNEFDTTLILISHDINLAAKWCKKVAIIEKGSIVEKGNILDIFQSPKSDIGKKLVNASKIVLEPNTKNNARDQVVLEVNNLRHWYKLNSSIFINKWNKALNEVS
;
A
#
# COMPACT_ATOMS: atom_id res chain seq x y z
N GLU A 1 -0.54 -20.17 14.17
CA GLU A 1 -1.84 -20.11 13.47
C GLU A 1 -2.08 -18.74 12.84
N VAL A 2 -2.08 -17.62 13.61
CA VAL A 2 -2.32 -16.26 13.03
C VAL A 2 -1.21 -15.86 12.07
N PHE A 3 0.06 -16.13 12.37
CA PHE A 3 1.19 -15.83 11.48
C PHE A 3 1.12 -16.57 10.14
N GLN A 4 0.66 -17.82 10.15
CA GLN A 4 0.44 -18.58 8.92
C GLN A 4 -0.65 -17.94 8.04
N LYS A 5 -1.71 -17.40 8.67
CA LYS A 5 -2.80 -16.69 7.98
C LYS A 5 -2.35 -15.41 7.28
N VAL A 6 -1.32 -14.74 7.79
CA VAL A 6 -0.69 -13.58 7.15
C VAL A 6 0.50 -13.94 6.24
N GLY A 7 0.61 -15.21 5.86
CA GLY A 7 1.65 -15.66 4.93
C GLY A 7 3.08 -15.59 5.49
N ILE A 8 3.24 -15.64 6.81
CA ILE A 8 4.55 -15.78 7.45
C ILE A 8 4.83 -17.26 7.69
N GLU A 9 5.86 -17.77 7.06
CA GLU A 9 6.30 -19.14 7.22
C GLU A 9 6.74 -19.43 8.67
N GLU A 10 6.47 -20.64 9.14
CA GLU A 10 6.84 -21.07 10.48
C GLU A 10 8.35 -20.99 10.74
N SER A 11 9.16 -21.24 9.71
CA SER A 11 10.62 -21.08 9.72
C SER A 11 11.10 -19.67 10.05
N ARG A 12 10.21 -18.67 9.96
CA ARG A 12 10.51 -17.26 10.21
C ARG A 12 10.08 -16.76 11.60
N LEU A 13 9.44 -17.60 12.40
CA LEU A 13 8.93 -17.18 13.72
C LEU A 13 10.05 -16.72 14.68
N ASP A 14 11.23 -17.28 14.55
CA ASP A 14 12.41 -16.91 15.37
C ASP A 14 13.26 -15.79 14.72
N SER A 15 12.78 -15.18 13.62
CA SER A 15 13.51 -14.14 12.93
C SER A 15 13.35 -12.78 13.61
N PHE A 16 14.42 -11.98 13.60
CA PHE A 16 14.38 -10.61 14.12
C PHE A 16 13.73 -9.65 13.12
N PRO A 17 13.13 -8.52 13.58
CA PRO A 17 12.45 -7.56 12.72
C PRO A 17 13.28 -7.02 11.54
N HIS A 18 14.59 -6.89 11.70
CA HIS A 18 15.50 -6.42 10.65
C HIS A 18 15.74 -7.45 9.53
N GLN A 19 15.36 -8.70 9.75
CA GLN A 19 15.46 -9.79 8.76
C GLN A 19 14.22 -9.87 7.87
N PHE A 20 13.16 -9.12 8.19
CA PHE A 20 11.93 -9.06 7.41
C PHE A 20 11.97 -7.92 6.38
N SER A 21 11.39 -8.17 5.20
CA SER A 21 11.08 -7.09 4.25
C SER A 21 10.02 -6.13 4.82
N GLY A 22 9.81 -4.98 4.15
CA GLY A 22 8.77 -4.02 4.56
C GLY A 22 7.38 -4.67 4.63
N GLY A 23 6.99 -5.40 3.58
CA GLY A 23 5.71 -6.11 3.54
C GLY A 23 5.60 -7.20 4.61
N MET A 24 6.67 -7.95 4.88
CA MET A 24 6.65 -8.96 5.95
C MET A 24 6.50 -8.32 7.33
N ARG A 25 7.16 -7.20 7.61
CA ARG A 25 6.96 -6.45 8.86
C ARG A 25 5.52 -6.00 9.02
N GLN A 26 4.91 -5.53 7.94
CA GLN A 26 3.50 -5.13 7.95
C GLN A 26 2.58 -6.32 8.26
N ARG A 27 2.80 -7.47 7.63
CA ARG A 27 2.06 -8.71 7.90
C ARG A 27 2.18 -9.16 9.36
N VAL A 28 3.38 -9.09 9.93
CA VAL A 28 3.61 -9.38 11.36
C VAL A 28 2.81 -8.42 12.24
N SER A 29 2.83 -7.12 11.96
CA SER A 29 2.07 -6.12 12.71
C SER A 29 0.55 -6.38 12.66
N ILE A 30 0.02 -6.75 11.49
CA ILE A 30 -1.39 -7.13 11.30
C ILE A 30 -1.70 -8.39 12.13
N ALA A 31 -0.85 -9.41 12.05
CA ALA A 31 -1.03 -10.64 12.83
C ALA A 31 -1.06 -10.38 14.33
N MET A 32 -0.16 -9.53 14.82
CA MET A 32 -0.12 -9.15 16.25
C MET A 32 -1.40 -8.41 16.67
N ALA A 33 -1.89 -7.46 15.85
CA ALA A 33 -3.10 -6.72 16.14
C ALA A 33 -4.35 -7.63 16.19
N LEU A 34 -4.45 -8.59 15.27
CA LEU A 34 -5.59 -9.50 15.14
C LEU A 34 -5.52 -10.73 16.06
N ALA A 35 -4.34 -11.04 16.63
CA ALA A 35 -4.17 -12.19 17.54
C ALA A 35 -5.12 -12.15 18.75
N LEU A 36 -5.48 -10.94 19.19
CA LEU A 36 -6.40 -10.70 20.31
C LEU A 36 -7.88 -10.69 19.89
N LYS A 37 -8.18 -10.95 18.62
CA LYS A 37 -9.55 -10.91 18.04
C LYS A 37 -10.31 -9.65 18.46
N PRO A 38 -9.80 -8.45 18.16
CA PRO A 38 -10.42 -7.20 18.55
C PRO A 38 -11.74 -6.99 17.82
N LYS A 39 -12.67 -6.25 18.42
CA LYS A 39 -13.92 -5.83 17.75
C LYS A 39 -13.69 -4.72 16.74
N LEU A 40 -12.61 -3.96 16.88
CA LEU A 40 -12.24 -2.84 16.04
C LEU A 40 -10.73 -2.85 15.79
N LEU A 41 -10.36 -2.80 14.52
CA LEU A 41 -8.99 -2.58 14.06
C LEU A 41 -8.89 -1.19 13.43
N ILE A 42 -7.93 -0.40 13.87
CA ILE A 42 -7.60 0.89 13.25
C ILE A 42 -6.29 0.70 12.48
N ALA A 43 -6.34 0.85 11.18
CA ALA A 43 -5.19 0.78 10.29
C ALA A 43 -4.85 2.20 9.79
N ASP A 44 -3.76 2.75 10.31
CA ASP A 44 -3.26 4.07 9.95
C ASP A 44 -2.16 3.95 8.91
N GLU A 45 -2.44 4.43 7.70
CA GLU A 45 -1.55 4.36 6.53
C GLU A 45 -0.91 2.97 6.33
N PRO A 46 -1.69 1.87 6.32
CA PRO A 46 -1.15 0.50 6.38
C PRO A 46 -0.33 0.11 5.15
N THR A 47 -0.39 0.87 4.08
CA THR A 47 0.32 0.58 2.82
C THR A 47 1.35 1.63 2.44
N THR A 48 1.60 2.60 3.30
CA THR A 48 2.63 3.63 3.07
C THR A 48 4.01 2.99 2.95
N SER A 49 4.79 3.42 1.99
CA SER A 49 6.13 2.90 1.66
C SER A 49 6.17 1.50 1.03
N LEU A 50 5.03 0.97 0.58
CA LEU A 50 4.96 -0.27 -0.18
C LEU A 50 4.69 0.03 -1.66
N ASP A 51 5.14 -0.87 -2.53
CA ASP A 51 4.77 -0.83 -3.94
C ASP A 51 3.28 -1.15 -4.13
N THR A 52 2.72 -0.77 -5.28
CA THR A 52 1.27 -0.90 -5.56
C THR A 52 0.77 -2.34 -5.46
N LYS A 53 1.55 -3.32 -5.90
CA LYS A 53 1.17 -4.73 -5.85
C LYS A 53 1.13 -5.22 -4.41
N THR A 54 2.19 -4.99 -3.66
CA THR A 54 2.28 -5.37 -2.25
C THR A 54 1.21 -4.66 -1.40
N SER A 55 0.94 -3.38 -1.67
CA SER A 55 -0.13 -2.62 -1.03
C SER A 55 -1.50 -3.26 -1.24
N PHE A 56 -1.77 -3.71 -2.45
CA PHE A 56 -3.01 -4.39 -2.77
C PHE A 56 -3.15 -5.73 -2.02
N GLU A 57 -2.10 -6.55 -2.03
CA GLU A 57 -2.06 -7.85 -1.34
C GLU A 57 -2.28 -7.68 0.17
N ILE A 58 -1.62 -6.70 0.79
CA ILE A 58 -1.76 -6.40 2.22
C ILE A 58 -3.20 -5.97 2.55
N MET A 59 -3.80 -5.10 1.73
CA MET A 59 -5.18 -4.66 1.96
C MET A 59 -6.19 -5.81 1.81
N GLN A 60 -6.01 -6.67 0.81
CA GLN A 60 -6.85 -7.87 0.67
C GLN A 60 -6.77 -8.75 1.93
N GLU A 61 -5.57 -8.94 2.45
CA GLU A 61 -5.34 -9.76 3.63
C GLU A 61 -5.97 -9.16 4.88
N ILE A 62 -5.80 -7.84 5.11
CA ILE A 62 -6.47 -7.13 6.21
C ILE A 62 -7.98 -7.33 6.16
N ILE A 63 -8.60 -7.10 4.99
CA ILE A 63 -10.05 -7.23 4.80
C ILE A 63 -10.50 -8.67 5.03
N HIS A 64 -9.78 -9.65 4.47
CA HIS A 64 -10.08 -11.07 4.65
C HIS A 64 -10.08 -11.45 6.13
N LEU A 65 -9.03 -11.09 6.86
CA LEU A 65 -8.89 -11.40 8.28
C LEU A 65 -9.91 -10.65 9.15
N CYS A 66 -10.21 -9.38 8.82
CA CYS A 66 -11.26 -8.65 9.53
C CYS A 66 -12.63 -9.33 9.38
N ASN A 67 -12.96 -9.83 8.18
CA ASN A 67 -14.20 -10.58 7.94
C ASN A 67 -14.18 -11.92 8.69
N GLU A 68 -13.07 -12.65 8.68
CA GLU A 68 -12.95 -13.93 9.36
C GLU A 68 -13.10 -13.81 10.88
N PHE A 69 -12.57 -12.75 11.48
CA PHE A 69 -12.61 -12.52 12.93
C PHE A 69 -13.78 -11.64 13.40
N ASP A 70 -14.70 -11.27 12.50
CA ASP A 70 -15.82 -10.34 12.78
C ASP A 70 -15.31 -9.02 13.40
N THR A 71 -14.22 -8.49 12.82
CA THR A 71 -13.55 -7.26 13.26
C THR A 71 -13.95 -6.11 12.35
N THR A 72 -14.43 -5.02 12.93
CA THR A 72 -14.67 -3.77 12.17
C THR A 72 -13.36 -3.09 11.84
N LEU A 73 -13.16 -2.65 10.58
CA LEU A 73 -11.98 -1.92 10.15
C LEU A 73 -12.26 -0.42 10.04
N ILE A 74 -11.40 0.41 10.65
CA ILE A 74 -11.25 1.82 10.32
C ILE A 74 -9.92 1.97 9.57
N LEU A 75 -10.00 2.41 8.32
CA LEU A 75 -8.83 2.69 7.48
C LEU A 75 -8.59 4.19 7.45
N ILE A 76 -7.40 4.63 7.88
CA ILE A 76 -6.94 6.00 7.74
C ILE A 76 -5.97 6.04 6.56
N SER A 77 -6.25 6.90 5.58
CA SER A 77 -5.40 7.07 4.41
C SER A 77 -5.63 8.43 3.76
N HIS A 78 -4.61 8.96 3.11
CA HIS A 78 -4.72 10.12 2.23
C HIS A 78 -5.12 9.73 0.79
N ASP A 79 -5.15 8.45 0.46
CA ASP A 79 -5.55 7.93 -0.84
C ASP A 79 -7.04 7.59 -0.89
N ILE A 80 -7.83 8.46 -1.51
CA ILE A 80 -9.27 8.26 -1.67
C ILE A 80 -9.59 7.07 -2.58
N ASN A 81 -8.71 6.68 -3.51
CA ASN A 81 -8.91 5.51 -4.36
C ASN A 81 -8.81 4.23 -3.53
N LEU A 82 -7.87 4.19 -2.57
CA LEU A 82 -7.78 3.09 -1.63
C LEU A 82 -9.06 2.96 -0.81
N ALA A 83 -9.55 4.09 -0.26
CA ALA A 83 -10.82 4.11 0.48
C ALA A 83 -12.01 3.68 -0.40
N ALA A 84 -12.08 4.14 -1.65
CA ALA A 84 -13.15 3.78 -2.58
C ALA A 84 -13.18 2.28 -2.91
N LYS A 85 -12.04 1.65 -2.93
CA LYS A 85 -11.92 0.23 -3.23
C LYS A 85 -12.32 -0.68 -2.06
N TRP A 86 -12.01 -0.28 -0.84
CA TRP A 86 -12.08 -1.15 0.33
C TRP A 86 -13.12 -0.74 1.37
N CYS A 87 -13.62 0.49 1.33
CA CYS A 87 -14.53 1.03 2.34
C CYS A 87 -15.92 1.31 1.75
N LYS A 88 -16.97 1.12 2.55
CA LYS A 88 -18.34 1.49 2.19
C LYS A 88 -18.67 2.93 2.60
N LYS A 89 -18.09 3.39 3.72
CA LYS A 89 -18.30 4.72 4.27
C LYS A 89 -16.98 5.43 4.43
N VAL A 90 -17.00 6.75 4.32
CA VAL A 90 -15.83 7.60 4.49
C VAL A 90 -16.18 8.82 5.33
N ALA A 91 -15.19 9.31 6.07
CA ALA A 91 -15.22 10.61 6.72
C ALA A 91 -13.97 11.40 6.27
N ILE A 92 -14.16 12.57 5.71
CA ILE A 92 -13.07 13.48 5.33
C ILE A 92 -12.79 14.41 6.49
N ILE A 93 -11.52 14.46 6.89
CA ILE A 93 -11.05 15.26 8.02
C ILE A 93 -10.16 16.39 7.49
N GLU A 94 -10.45 17.61 7.96
CA GLU A 94 -9.62 18.78 7.70
C GLU A 94 -9.42 19.55 9.01
N LYS A 95 -8.17 19.89 9.34
CA LYS A 95 -7.81 20.64 10.56
C LYS A 95 -8.43 20.07 11.84
N GLY A 96 -8.45 18.73 11.95
CA GLY A 96 -8.98 18.04 13.13
C GLY A 96 -10.51 17.93 13.21
N SER A 97 -11.24 18.39 12.18
CA SER A 97 -12.70 18.32 12.13
C SER A 97 -13.19 17.48 10.95
N ILE A 98 -14.28 16.75 11.16
CA ILE A 98 -14.95 16.03 10.06
C ILE A 98 -15.71 17.06 9.23
N VAL A 99 -15.27 17.30 7.99
CA VAL A 99 -15.90 18.27 7.07
C VAL A 99 -16.93 17.63 6.15
N GLU A 100 -16.80 16.31 5.91
CA GLU A 100 -17.75 15.57 5.11
C GLU A 100 -17.74 14.09 5.53
N LYS A 101 -18.90 13.43 5.50
CA LYS A 101 -19.03 12.00 5.78
C LYS A 101 -20.21 11.42 5.02
N GLY A 102 -20.10 10.17 4.60
CA GLY A 102 -21.17 9.49 3.89
C GLY A 102 -20.76 8.17 3.28
N ASN A 103 -21.58 7.70 2.33
CA ASN A 103 -21.21 6.59 1.50
C ASN A 103 -20.09 7.02 0.55
N ILE A 104 -19.11 6.18 0.33
CA ILE A 104 -17.95 6.51 -0.51
C ILE A 104 -18.34 6.84 -1.94
N LEU A 105 -19.32 6.12 -2.51
CA LEU A 105 -19.76 6.35 -3.89
C LEU A 105 -20.44 7.71 -4.04
N ASP A 106 -21.24 8.14 -3.06
CA ASP A 106 -21.91 9.43 -3.10
C ASP A 106 -20.91 10.58 -3.04
N ILE A 107 -19.89 10.45 -2.20
CA ILE A 107 -18.81 11.45 -2.07
C ILE A 107 -17.94 11.48 -3.33
N PHE A 108 -17.69 10.32 -3.95
CA PHE A 108 -16.95 10.27 -5.22
C PHE A 108 -17.68 10.93 -6.37
N GLN A 109 -19.01 10.78 -6.44
CA GLN A 109 -19.84 11.36 -7.48
C GLN A 109 -20.13 12.85 -7.28
N SER A 110 -20.35 13.25 -6.03
CA SER A 110 -20.78 14.61 -5.68
C SER A 110 -20.18 15.07 -4.35
N PRO A 111 -18.85 15.33 -4.30
CA PRO A 111 -18.20 15.83 -3.09
C PRO A 111 -18.70 17.24 -2.77
N LYS A 112 -19.06 17.49 -1.51
CA LYS A 112 -19.59 18.77 -1.04
C LYS A 112 -18.50 19.68 -0.49
N SER A 113 -17.56 19.11 0.28
CA SER A 113 -16.45 19.86 0.86
C SER A 113 -15.38 20.22 -0.16
N ASP A 114 -14.67 21.33 0.02
CA ASP A 114 -13.61 21.74 -0.90
C ASP A 114 -12.44 20.77 -0.89
N ILE A 115 -12.12 20.19 0.26
CA ILE A 115 -11.09 19.14 0.36
C ILE A 115 -11.55 17.86 -0.32
N GLY A 116 -12.82 17.47 -0.19
CA GLY A 116 -13.40 16.33 -0.88
C GLY A 116 -13.32 16.49 -2.40
N LYS A 117 -13.67 17.66 -2.93
CA LYS A 117 -13.52 17.99 -4.35
C LYS A 117 -12.06 17.87 -4.82
N LYS A 118 -11.10 18.38 -4.05
CA LYS A 118 -9.67 18.27 -4.36
C LYS A 118 -9.21 16.81 -4.41
N LEU A 119 -9.58 16.00 -3.42
CA LEU A 119 -9.23 14.58 -3.33
C LEU A 119 -9.80 13.78 -4.52
N VAL A 120 -11.09 13.97 -4.82
CA VAL A 120 -11.75 13.28 -5.93
C VAL A 120 -11.18 13.72 -7.28
N ASN A 121 -10.91 15.01 -7.48
CA ASN A 121 -10.30 15.48 -8.71
C ASN A 121 -8.89 14.97 -8.90
N ALA A 122 -8.08 14.92 -7.85
CA ALA A 122 -6.74 14.34 -7.90
C ALA A 122 -6.78 12.84 -8.28
N SER A 123 -7.77 12.10 -7.81
CA SER A 123 -7.94 10.67 -8.14
C SER A 123 -8.31 10.45 -9.62
N LYS A 124 -9.13 11.33 -10.20
CA LYS A 124 -9.55 11.24 -11.61
C LYS A 124 -8.41 11.50 -12.61
N ILE A 125 -7.45 12.32 -12.24
CA ILE A 125 -6.27 12.61 -13.09
C ILE A 125 -5.46 11.32 -13.36
N VAL A 126 -5.44 10.38 -12.42
CA VAL A 126 -4.74 9.08 -12.58
C VAL A 126 -5.50 8.13 -13.51
N LEU A 127 -6.81 8.32 -13.69
CA LEU A 127 -7.68 7.42 -14.46
C LEU A 127 -7.92 7.87 -15.90
N GLU A 128 -7.58 9.09 -16.27
CA GLU A 128 -7.63 9.50 -17.67
C GLU A 128 -6.39 8.99 -18.40
N PRO A 129 -6.52 7.98 -19.27
CA PRO A 129 -5.43 7.70 -20.19
C PRO A 129 -5.19 8.97 -20.98
N ASN A 130 -3.95 9.41 -21.06
CA ASN A 130 -3.55 10.62 -21.78
C ASN A 130 -3.77 10.41 -23.29
N THR A 131 -5.04 10.47 -23.74
CA THR A 131 -5.47 10.22 -25.12
C THR A 131 -5.13 11.37 -26.07
N LYS A 132 -4.43 12.40 -25.60
CA LYS A 132 -3.95 13.50 -26.41
C LYS A 132 -2.44 13.45 -26.64
N ASN A 133 -1.94 12.31 -27.03
CA ASN A 133 -0.64 12.29 -27.70
C ASN A 133 -0.83 11.70 -29.08
N ASN A 134 -0.97 12.56 -30.08
CA ASN A 134 -0.34 12.34 -31.37
C ASN A 134 1.19 12.30 -31.13
N ALA A 135 1.64 11.35 -30.32
CA ALA A 135 3.03 11.03 -30.20
C ALA A 135 3.43 10.44 -31.54
N ARG A 136 4.05 11.25 -32.39
CA ARG A 136 4.99 10.73 -33.37
C ARG A 136 5.84 9.71 -32.61
N ASP A 137 6.17 8.59 -33.25
CA ASP A 137 7.08 7.56 -32.75
C ASP A 137 8.49 8.11 -32.43
N GLN A 138 8.55 9.06 -31.50
CA GLN A 138 9.81 9.57 -30.98
C GLN A 138 10.12 8.84 -29.70
N VAL A 139 11.17 8.05 -29.74
CA VAL A 139 11.75 7.43 -28.54
C VAL A 139 12.11 8.56 -27.57
N VAL A 140 11.38 8.64 -26.46
CA VAL A 140 11.58 9.65 -25.40
C VAL A 140 12.71 9.23 -24.47
N LEU A 141 12.87 7.92 -24.27
CA LEU A 141 13.92 7.33 -23.45
C LEU A 141 14.24 5.94 -24.02
N GLU A 142 15.51 5.70 -24.31
CA GLU A 142 16.05 4.39 -24.66
C GLU A 142 17.05 3.96 -23.59
N VAL A 143 16.86 2.75 -23.09
CA VAL A 143 17.73 2.20 -22.06
C VAL A 143 18.37 0.93 -22.64
N ASN A 144 19.70 0.97 -22.78
CA ASN A 144 20.48 -0.14 -23.34
C ASN A 144 21.44 -0.69 -22.28
N ASN A 145 21.32 -1.98 -21.95
CA ASN A 145 22.25 -2.67 -21.04
C ASN A 145 22.44 -1.98 -19.69
N LEU A 146 21.38 -1.46 -19.09
CA LEU A 146 21.45 -0.81 -17.78
C LEU A 146 21.91 -1.81 -16.71
N ARG A 147 22.97 -1.43 -16.00
CA ARG A 147 23.50 -2.20 -14.88
C ARG A 147 23.59 -1.33 -13.65
N HIS A 148 23.07 -1.81 -12.53
CA HIS A 148 23.20 -1.14 -11.25
C HIS A 148 23.53 -2.14 -10.16
N TRP A 149 24.70 -2.01 -9.56
CA TRP A 149 25.22 -2.94 -8.56
C TRP A 149 25.53 -2.19 -7.28
N TYR A 150 25.11 -2.75 -6.16
CA TYR A 150 25.44 -2.24 -4.83
C TYR A 150 26.52 -3.09 -4.19
N LYS A 151 27.51 -2.42 -3.58
CA LYS A 151 28.51 -3.09 -2.76
C LYS A 151 27.86 -3.51 -1.45
N LEU A 152 27.86 -4.79 -1.15
CA LEU A 152 27.41 -5.28 0.15
C LEU A 152 28.58 -5.16 1.14
N ASN A 153 28.37 -4.49 2.27
CA ASN A 153 29.30 -4.48 3.38
C ASN A 153 29.33 -5.87 4.03
N SER A 154 30.14 -6.76 3.51
CA SER A 154 30.41 -8.05 4.12
C SER A 154 31.89 -8.14 4.40
N SER A 155 32.26 -8.27 5.68
CA SER A 155 33.59 -8.54 6.28
C SER A 155 34.82 -8.20 5.43
N ILE A 156 35.90 -7.87 6.09
CA ILE A 156 37.15 -7.20 5.62
C ILE A 156 37.79 -7.84 4.36
N PHE A 157 37.36 -9.02 3.90
CA PHE A 157 38.10 -9.76 2.84
C PHE A 157 37.26 -10.20 1.63
N ILE A 158 35.94 -9.95 1.57
CA ILE A 158 35.11 -10.40 0.43
C ILE A 158 34.22 -9.25 -0.06
N ASN A 159 34.54 -8.69 -1.24
CA ASN A 159 33.66 -7.76 -1.94
C ASN A 159 32.50 -8.53 -2.58
N LYS A 160 31.34 -8.58 -1.94
CA LYS A 160 30.10 -9.05 -2.55
C LYS A 160 29.34 -7.88 -3.15
N TRP A 161 28.89 -8.05 -4.39
CA TRP A 161 28.05 -7.09 -5.12
C TRP A 161 26.65 -7.65 -5.26
N ASN A 162 25.65 -6.85 -4.93
CA ASN A 162 24.26 -7.18 -5.28
C ASN A 162 23.94 -6.53 -6.63
N LYS A 163 23.61 -7.37 -7.62
CA LYS A 163 23.22 -6.94 -8.95
C LYS A 163 21.73 -6.61 -8.95
N ALA A 164 21.38 -5.37 -8.59
CA ALA A 164 20.00 -4.92 -8.54
C ALA A 164 19.39 -4.80 -9.94
N LEU A 165 20.19 -4.32 -10.91
CA LEU A 165 19.86 -4.31 -12.32
C LEU A 165 21.02 -4.93 -13.11
N ASN A 166 20.73 -5.86 -14.00
CA ASN A 166 21.75 -6.52 -14.82
C ASN A 166 21.22 -6.69 -16.24
N GLU A 167 21.77 -5.89 -17.17
CA GLU A 167 21.47 -5.95 -18.60
C GLU A 167 19.96 -5.78 -18.92
N VAL A 168 19.32 -4.77 -18.32
CA VAL A 168 17.94 -4.41 -18.63
C VAL A 168 17.94 -3.51 -19.88
N SER A 169 17.17 -3.90 -20.89
CA SER A 169 16.96 -3.15 -22.13
C SER A 169 15.49 -2.95 -22.38
#